data_f71fdcc331edb5fb63846fa86d9e443b
#
_entry.id   f71fdcc331edb5fb63846fa86d9e443b
#
_cell.length_a   1.000
_cell.length_b   1.000
_cell.length_c   1.000
_cell.angle_alpha   90.00
_cell.angle_beta   90.00
_cell.angle_gamma   90.00
#
_symmetry.space_group_name_H-M   'P 1'
#
loop_
_entity.id
_entity.type
_entity.pdbx_description
1 polymer ?
#
loop_
_entity_poly.entity_id
_entity_poly.type
_entity_poly.pdbx_seq_one_letter_code
_entity_poly.pdbx_strand_id
1 'polypeptide(L)'
;MNGQVAIREKEKRAILYCRSVKGNYADLQSQSKALSGYAKANELSVVRTYLESGTMDALTYNNLRLQAKYREFEILLIPELEVLGNSAIEITEEVNFLTENGVKVLSIKDGELNIDTLPSVFRKCFHIVACRS
;
A
#
# COMPACT_ATOMS: atom_id res chain seq x y z
N MET A 1 -15.98 -32.82 -1.91
CA MET A 1 -14.81 -32.88 -2.10
C MET A 1 -13.90 -31.97 -1.41
N ASN A 2 -13.35 -32.45 -0.40
CA ASN A 2 -12.51 -31.66 0.46
C ASN A 2 -11.18 -31.31 -0.18
N GLY A 3 -10.73 -32.12 -1.12
CA GLY A 3 -9.48 -31.85 -1.80
C GLY A 3 -9.50 -30.53 -2.55
N GLN A 4 -10.67 -30.15 -3.07
CA GLN A 4 -10.77 -28.89 -3.77
C GLN A 4 -10.59 -27.70 -2.84
N VAL A 5 -11.11 -27.81 -1.63
CA VAL A 5 -10.93 -26.75 -0.64
C VAL A 5 -9.46 -26.65 -0.28
N ALA A 6 -8.80 -27.78 -0.12
CA ALA A 6 -7.40 -27.79 0.27
C ALA A 6 -6.47 -27.19 -0.79
N ILE A 7 -6.82 -27.35 -2.05
CA ILE A 7 -5.96 -26.84 -3.14
C ILE A 7 -6.40 -25.48 -3.66
N ARG A 8 -7.48 -24.94 -3.11
CA ARG A 8 -7.91 -23.60 -3.50
C ARG A 8 -6.84 -22.60 -3.08
N GLU A 9 -6.55 -21.68 -3.96
CA GLU A 9 -5.61 -20.62 -3.65
C GLU A 9 -6.09 -19.82 -2.46
N LYS A 10 -5.17 -19.46 -1.61
CA LYS A 10 -5.47 -18.58 -0.50
C LYS A 10 -5.92 -17.23 -1.04
N GLU A 11 -6.92 -16.66 -0.40
CA GLU A 11 -7.25 -15.27 -0.66
C GLU A 11 -6.06 -14.40 -0.30
N LYS A 12 -5.80 -13.42 -1.14
CA LYS A 12 -4.72 -12.49 -0.84
C LYS A 12 -5.20 -11.48 0.19
N ARG A 13 -4.36 -11.26 1.19
CA ARG A 13 -4.68 -10.35 2.29
C ARG A 13 -4.23 -8.95 1.92
N ALA A 14 -5.11 -7.99 2.13
CA ALA A 14 -4.85 -6.61 1.76
C ALA A 14 -5.01 -5.69 2.95
N ILE A 15 -4.14 -4.68 3.01
CA ILE A 15 -4.31 -3.55 3.89
C ILE A 15 -4.69 -2.36 3.01
N LEU A 16 -5.71 -1.62 3.44
CA LEU A 16 -6.14 -0.39 2.76
C LEU A 16 -5.53 0.79 3.50
N TYR A 17 -4.90 1.70 2.76
CA TYR A 17 -4.34 2.90 3.37
C TYR A 17 -4.87 4.14 2.67
N CYS A 18 -5.56 4.97 3.43
CA CYS A 18 -6.15 6.23 2.95
C CYS A 18 -5.55 7.40 3.70
N ARG A 19 -5.28 8.49 3.01
CA ARG A 19 -4.76 9.69 3.65
C ARG A 19 -5.34 10.94 2.97
N SER A 20 -5.82 11.87 3.80
CA SER A 20 -6.20 13.18 3.33
C SER A 20 -5.26 14.20 3.94
N VAL A 21 -4.44 14.85 3.11
CA VAL A 21 -3.45 15.82 3.58
C VAL A 21 -4.13 17.00 4.27
N LYS A 22 -5.32 17.38 3.77
CA LYS A 22 -6.05 18.51 4.33
C LYS A 22 -6.95 18.13 5.51
N GLY A 23 -6.96 16.85 5.89
CA GLY A 23 -7.80 16.39 6.99
C GLY A 23 -9.28 16.37 6.65
N ASN A 24 -9.62 16.20 5.39
CA ASN A 24 -11.00 16.21 4.92
C ASN A 24 -11.62 14.82 5.13
N TYR A 25 -12.58 14.74 6.05
CA TYR A 25 -13.23 13.49 6.39
C TYR A 25 -14.00 12.89 5.21
N ALA A 26 -14.66 13.74 4.42
CA ALA A 26 -15.41 13.27 3.26
C ALA A 26 -14.46 12.67 2.22
N ASP A 27 -13.26 13.23 2.08
CA ASP A 27 -12.24 12.69 1.18
C ASP A 27 -11.79 11.30 1.66
N LEU A 28 -11.54 11.14 2.96
CA LEU A 28 -11.16 9.85 3.52
C LEU A 28 -12.25 8.81 3.31
N GLN A 29 -13.51 9.19 3.50
CA GLN A 29 -14.61 8.27 3.26
C GLN A 29 -14.70 7.85 1.80
N SER A 30 -14.51 8.80 0.90
CA SER A 30 -14.53 8.54 -0.54
C SER A 30 -13.40 7.57 -0.92
N GLN A 31 -12.20 7.81 -0.42
CA GLN A 31 -11.06 6.94 -0.65
C GLN A 31 -11.33 5.53 -0.12
N SER A 32 -11.79 5.44 1.11
CA SER A 32 -12.04 4.15 1.75
C SER A 32 -13.08 3.35 0.97
N LYS A 33 -14.13 4.01 0.51
CA LYS A 33 -15.18 3.36 -0.26
C LYS A 33 -14.64 2.83 -1.59
N ALA A 34 -13.82 3.63 -2.26
CA ALA A 34 -13.23 3.22 -3.53
C ALA A 34 -12.30 2.01 -3.34
N LEU A 35 -11.47 2.04 -2.30
CA LEU A 35 -10.56 0.94 -2.02
C LEU A 35 -11.31 -0.33 -1.63
N SER A 36 -12.35 -0.20 -0.80
CA SER A 36 -13.15 -1.34 -0.40
C SER A 36 -13.85 -1.98 -1.59
N GLY A 37 -14.36 -1.15 -2.51
CA GLY A 37 -14.99 -1.63 -3.73
C GLY A 37 -14.01 -2.38 -4.61
N TYR A 38 -12.82 -1.85 -4.75
CA TYR A 38 -11.77 -2.52 -5.53
C TYR A 38 -11.40 -3.85 -4.91
N ALA A 39 -11.22 -3.88 -3.59
CA ALA A 39 -10.85 -5.10 -2.89
C ALA A 39 -11.93 -6.17 -3.08
N LYS A 40 -13.19 -5.78 -2.95
CA LYS A 40 -14.30 -6.72 -3.13
C LYS A 40 -14.35 -7.24 -4.55
N ALA A 41 -14.20 -6.38 -5.54
CA ALA A 41 -14.24 -6.78 -6.95
C ALA A 41 -13.10 -7.72 -7.31
N ASN A 42 -11.98 -7.63 -6.60
CA ASN A 42 -10.79 -8.44 -6.87
C ASN A 42 -10.61 -9.57 -5.85
N GLU A 43 -11.62 -9.82 -5.05
CA GLU A 43 -11.64 -10.92 -4.07
C GLU A 43 -10.46 -10.88 -3.10
N LEU A 44 -10.14 -9.68 -2.64
CA LEU A 44 -9.08 -9.50 -1.65
C LEU A 44 -9.67 -9.56 -0.25
N SER A 45 -8.93 -10.18 0.67
CA SER A 45 -9.33 -10.24 2.07
C SER A 45 -8.75 -9.03 2.80
N VAL A 46 -9.58 -8.07 3.17
CA VAL A 46 -9.11 -6.85 3.84
C VAL A 46 -8.89 -7.16 5.31
N VAL A 47 -7.63 -7.10 5.74
CA VAL A 47 -7.26 -7.41 7.13
C VAL A 47 -7.16 -6.15 7.99
N ARG A 48 -6.95 -5.00 7.37
CA ARG A 48 -6.88 -3.74 8.10
C ARG A 48 -7.12 -2.56 7.17
N THR A 49 -7.69 -1.49 7.72
CA THR A 49 -7.84 -0.23 6.99
C THR A 49 -7.30 0.89 7.87
N TYR A 50 -6.38 1.67 7.31
CA TYR A 50 -5.84 2.86 7.96
C TYR A 50 -6.44 4.10 7.32
N LEU A 51 -6.91 5.02 8.14
CA LEU A 51 -7.44 6.31 7.72
C LEU A 51 -6.63 7.40 8.42
N GLU A 52 -5.91 8.19 7.65
CA GLU A 52 -5.00 9.19 8.20
C GLU A 52 -5.37 10.59 7.75
N SER A 53 -5.34 11.51 8.71
CA SER A 53 -5.58 12.93 8.44
C SER A 53 -4.25 13.66 8.59
N GLY A 54 -3.86 14.40 7.55
CA GLY A 54 -2.59 15.11 7.56
C GLY A 54 -1.43 14.22 7.12
N THR A 55 -0.35 14.22 7.90
CA THR A 55 0.82 13.38 7.61
C THR A 55 0.61 11.99 8.18
N MET A 56 1.36 11.02 7.65
CA MET A 56 1.29 9.67 8.17
C MET A 56 1.78 9.64 9.61
N ASP A 57 0.96 9.10 10.50
CA ASP A 57 1.32 8.95 11.90
C ASP A 57 2.47 7.95 12.03
N ALA A 58 3.43 8.28 12.89
CA ALA A 58 4.58 7.41 13.13
C ALA A 58 4.16 6.02 13.60
N LEU A 59 3.11 5.93 14.41
CA LEU A 59 2.61 4.64 14.87
C LEU A 59 2.07 3.80 13.72
N THR A 60 1.30 4.41 12.82
CA THR A 60 0.77 3.73 11.64
C THR A 60 1.90 3.26 10.74
N TYR A 61 2.88 4.13 10.53
CA TYR A 61 4.03 3.83 9.70
C TYR A 61 4.78 2.61 10.24
N ASN A 62 5.06 2.60 11.55
CA ASN A 62 5.77 1.49 12.17
C ASN A 62 4.96 0.21 12.14
N ASN A 63 3.64 0.29 12.38
CA ASN A 63 2.78 -0.88 12.35
C ASN A 63 2.75 -1.48 10.95
N LEU A 64 2.63 -0.65 9.94
CA LEU A 64 2.59 -1.11 8.56
C LEU A 64 3.88 -1.84 8.17
N ARG A 65 5.02 -1.28 8.59
CA ARG A 65 6.32 -1.90 8.33
C ARG A 65 6.47 -3.24 9.05
N LEU A 66 6.03 -3.31 10.29
CA LEU A 66 6.08 -4.57 11.05
C LEU A 66 5.17 -5.61 10.40
N GLN A 67 3.97 -5.22 10.00
CA GLN A 67 3.06 -6.15 9.36
C GLN A 67 3.62 -6.67 8.03
N ALA A 68 4.29 -5.81 7.27
CA ALA A 68 4.95 -6.23 6.03
C ALA A 68 6.09 -7.19 6.33
N LYS A 69 6.90 -6.86 7.33
CA LYS A 69 8.06 -7.66 7.70
C LYS A 69 7.65 -9.06 8.16
N TYR A 70 6.54 -9.15 8.90
CA TYR A 70 6.04 -10.44 9.39
C TYR A 70 5.08 -11.12 8.43
N ARG A 71 4.98 -10.61 7.22
CA ARG A 71 4.16 -11.22 6.16
C ARG A 71 2.70 -11.36 6.54
N GLU A 72 2.15 -10.35 7.19
CA GLU A 72 0.76 -10.38 7.62
C GLU A 72 -0.21 -10.00 6.50
N PHE A 73 0.30 -9.48 5.39
CA PHE A 73 -0.51 -9.15 4.22
C PHE A 73 0.36 -9.19 2.98
N GLU A 74 -0.27 -9.31 1.82
CA GLU A 74 0.42 -9.41 0.54
C GLU A 74 0.22 -8.20 -0.36
N ILE A 75 -0.84 -7.42 -0.10
CA ILE A 75 -1.19 -6.29 -0.96
C ILE A 75 -1.44 -5.05 -0.11
N LEU A 76 -0.80 -3.94 -0.48
CA LEU A 76 -1.15 -2.63 0.06
C LEU A 76 -1.93 -1.90 -1.02
N LEU A 77 -3.17 -1.54 -0.71
CA LEU A 77 -4.05 -0.87 -1.66
C LEU A 77 -4.18 0.59 -1.24
N ILE A 78 -3.88 1.50 -2.14
CA ILE A 78 -3.89 2.94 -1.89
C ILE A 78 -4.63 3.68 -3.00
N PRO A 79 -5.14 4.88 -2.73
CA PRO A 79 -5.82 5.66 -3.77
C PRO A 79 -4.86 6.23 -4.81
N GLU A 80 -3.71 6.71 -4.38
CA GLU A 80 -2.69 7.27 -5.27
C GLU A 80 -1.35 7.24 -4.55
N LEU A 81 -0.28 7.29 -5.33
CA LEU A 81 1.08 7.11 -4.77
C LEU A 81 1.47 8.19 -3.76
N GLU A 82 0.88 9.37 -3.88
CA GLU A 82 1.20 10.49 -2.99
C GLU A 82 0.83 10.26 -1.53
N VAL A 83 -0.03 9.30 -1.24
CA VAL A 83 -0.37 9.01 0.16
C VAL A 83 0.78 8.36 0.91
N LEU A 84 1.79 7.84 0.22
CA LEU A 84 2.88 7.09 0.85
C LEU A 84 4.00 7.96 1.42
N GLY A 85 4.01 9.25 1.14
CA GLY A 85 5.02 10.13 1.68
C GLY A 85 4.84 11.55 1.22
N ASN A 86 5.67 12.44 1.78
CA ASN A 86 5.60 13.87 1.49
C ASN A 86 6.63 14.31 0.45
N SER A 87 7.45 13.40 -0.03
CA SER A 87 8.48 13.70 -1.03
C SER A 87 8.71 12.47 -1.89
N ALA A 88 9.34 12.69 -3.05
CA ALA A 88 9.66 11.60 -3.96
C ALA A 88 10.56 10.56 -3.29
N ILE A 89 11.51 11.02 -2.46
CA ILE A 89 12.40 10.10 -1.75
C ILE A 89 11.62 9.24 -0.76
N GLU A 90 10.74 9.85 0.02
CA GLU A 90 9.94 9.10 1.00
C GLU A 90 9.05 8.07 0.33
N ILE A 91 8.41 8.44 -0.76
CA ILE A 91 7.53 7.53 -1.50
C ILE A 91 8.35 6.36 -2.05
N THR A 92 9.51 6.66 -2.64
CA THR A 92 10.39 5.63 -3.19
C THR A 92 10.88 4.69 -2.11
N GLU A 93 11.27 5.22 -0.95
CA GLU A 93 11.70 4.40 0.19
C GLU A 93 10.58 3.45 0.62
N GLU A 94 9.36 3.95 0.69
CA GLU A 94 8.24 3.14 1.15
C GLU A 94 7.91 2.03 0.16
N VAL A 95 7.84 2.37 -1.13
CA VAL A 95 7.58 1.36 -2.16
C VAL A 95 8.67 0.31 -2.17
N ASN A 96 9.93 0.73 -2.07
CA ASN A 96 11.06 -0.19 -2.08
C ASN A 96 11.00 -1.14 -0.88
N PHE A 97 10.74 -0.60 0.32
CA PHE A 97 10.65 -1.41 1.53
C PHE A 97 9.54 -2.46 1.40
N LEU A 98 8.37 -2.03 0.96
CA LEU A 98 7.22 -2.92 0.85
C LEU A 98 7.48 -4.02 -0.17
N THR A 99 7.99 -3.65 -1.33
CA THR A 99 8.23 -4.66 -2.38
C THR A 99 9.34 -5.63 -1.98
N GLU A 100 10.36 -5.17 -1.26
CA GLU A 100 11.41 -6.06 -0.76
C GLU A 100 10.88 -7.04 0.27
N ASN A 101 9.79 -6.69 0.94
CA ASN A 101 9.17 -7.58 1.92
C ASN A 101 8.01 -8.37 1.33
N GLY A 102 7.91 -8.43 0.01
CA GLY A 102 6.93 -9.26 -0.66
C GLY A 102 5.54 -8.67 -0.77
N VAL A 103 5.40 -7.37 -0.51
CA VAL A 103 4.10 -6.70 -0.61
C VAL A 103 3.96 -6.07 -1.99
N LYS A 104 2.85 -6.36 -2.65
CA LYS A 104 2.51 -5.70 -3.91
C LYS A 104 1.76 -4.41 -3.57
N VAL A 105 2.23 -3.30 -4.11
CA VAL A 105 1.60 -1.99 -3.88
C VAL A 105 0.72 -1.66 -5.08
N LEU A 106 -0.57 -1.53 -4.84
CA LEU A 106 -1.56 -1.24 -5.89
C LEU A 106 -2.21 0.11 -5.63
N SER A 107 -2.08 1.01 -6.58
CA SER A 107 -2.72 2.33 -6.52
C SER A 107 -3.90 2.34 -7.48
N ILE A 108 -5.05 2.81 -7.00
CA ILE A 108 -6.24 2.92 -7.88
C ILE A 108 -5.90 3.83 -9.06
N LYS A 109 -5.23 4.94 -8.77
CA LYS A 109 -4.90 5.93 -9.80
C LYS A 109 -3.73 5.53 -10.69
N ASP A 110 -2.71 4.91 -10.09
CA ASP A 110 -1.42 4.72 -10.76
C ASP A 110 -1.15 3.29 -11.22
N GLY A 111 -1.92 2.33 -10.75
CA GLY A 111 -1.68 0.92 -11.04
C GLY A 111 -0.69 0.31 -10.08
N GLU A 112 -0.06 -0.78 -10.48
CA GLU A 112 0.93 -1.44 -9.62
C GLU A 112 2.20 -0.60 -9.54
N LEU A 113 2.69 -0.41 -8.32
CA LEU A 113 3.87 0.42 -8.05
C LEU A 113 5.04 -0.45 -7.63
N ASN A 114 6.13 -0.33 -8.37
CA ASN A 114 7.42 -0.92 -8.03
C ASN A 114 8.48 -0.06 -8.71
N ILE A 115 9.76 -0.43 -8.55
CA ILE A 115 10.83 0.41 -9.08
C ILE A 115 10.76 0.58 -10.61
N ASP A 116 10.19 -0.39 -11.30
CA ASP A 116 10.10 -0.32 -12.75
C ASP A 116 8.90 0.48 -13.25
N THR A 117 7.85 0.58 -12.43
CA THR A 117 6.61 1.26 -12.82
C THR A 117 6.47 2.67 -12.24
N LEU A 118 7.30 3.03 -11.26
CA LEU A 118 7.30 4.38 -10.74
C LEU A 118 7.69 5.39 -11.82
N PRO A 119 7.11 6.59 -11.81
CA PRO A 119 7.53 7.63 -12.75
C PRO A 119 9.04 7.88 -12.67
N SER A 120 9.63 8.33 -13.78
CA SER A 120 11.08 8.45 -13.88
C SER A 120 11.71 9.32 -12.79
N VAL A 121 11.00 10.33 -12.31
CA VAL A 121 11.53 11.19 -11.25
C VAL A 121 11.77 10.38 -9.96
N PHE A 122 10.91 9.38 -9.69
CA PHE A 122 11.08 8.52 -8.53
C PHE A 122 12.21 7.52 -8.73
N ARG A 123 12.40 7.06 -9.95
CA ARG A 123 13.48 6.11 -10.23
C ARG A 123 14.85 6.71 -9.98
N LYS A 124 15.00 8.02 -10.19
CA LYS A 124 16.24 8.70 -9.84
C LYS A 124 16.48 8.65 -8.33
N CYS A 125 15.41 8.72 -7.54
CA CYS A 125 15.51 8.64 -6.09
C CYS A 125 15.90 7.24 -5.64
N PHE A 126 15.65 6.22 -6.43
CA PHE A 126 15.96 4.83 -6.07
C PHE A 126 17.45 4.65 -5.78
N HIS A 127 18.31 5.29 -6.57
CA HIS A 127 19.75 5.18 -6.34
C HIS A 127 20.14 5.74 -4.97
N ILE A 128 19.50 6.82 -4.56
CA ILE A 128 19.74 7.42 -3.24
C ILE A 128 19.30 6.46 -2.16
N VAL A 129 18.10 5.90 -2.31
CA VAL A 129 17.53 4.95 -1.36
C VAL A 129 18.39 3.69 -1.25
N ALA A 130 18.81 3.14 -2.38
CA ALA A 130 19.63 1.94 -2.41
C ALA A 130 20.97 2.17 -1.72
N CYS A 131 21.57 3.35 -1.89
CA CYS A 131 22.84 3.67 -1.25
C CYS A 131 22.71 3.83 0.26
N ARG A 132 21.51 4.13 0.74
CA ARG A 132 21.26 4.31 2.16
C ARG A 132 20.98 3.01 2.89
N SER A 133 20.63 1.99 2.14
CA SER A 133 20.43 0.68 2.73
C SER A 133 21.72 -0.08 2.83
#